data_40a0bb029375c011aada4c2a89830804
#
_entry.id   40a0bb029375c011aada4c2a89830804
#
_cell.length_a   1.000
_cell.length_b   1.000
_cell.length_c   1.000
_cell.angle_alpha   90.00
_cell.angle_beta   90.00
_cell.angle_gamma   90.00
#
_symmetry.space_group_name_H-M   'P 1'
#
loop_
_entity.id
_entity.type
_entity.pdbx_description
1 polymer ?
#
loop_
_entity_poly.entity_id
_entity_poly.type
_entity_poly.pdbx_seq_one_letter_code
_entity_poly.pdbx_strand_id
1 'polypeptide(L)'
;MFANQIRSRYHMEQLTDKNFINSLTNAASTNDAIFVWAAGNDSNSQSSALSAMPLHIPELNGHFVNVVAWDSATGELAYYSNQCGITKNYCITAPGSNINAPATNEIIDGTSFAAPIVSAAIAVIREAFPYMQSTQITSLLFETARDIGAVGIDEIYGHGMLDLERATRPVGTELVPLSNGTTITLRAAHMPGATAQKIKSKNLKFAFVDSYGRAFNTNMNDNIRIKNRGIGLERLRDDSSLF
;
A
#
# COMPACT_ATOMS: atom_id res chain seq x y z
N MET A 1 18.38 16.78 -19.81
CA MET A 1 17.79 18.10 -19.50
C MET A 1 17.39 18.20 -18.02
N PHE A 2 16.77 17.17 -17.43
CA PHE A 2 16.32 17.12 -16.02
C PHE A 2 17.45 17.16 -14.99
N ALA A 3 18.52 16.38 -15.17
CA ALA A 3 19.67 16.40 -14.27
C ALA A 3 20.29 17.79 -14.11
N ASN A 4 20.18 18.65 -15.11
CA ASN A 4 20.68 20.02 -15.05
C ASN A 4 19.71 20.98 -14.34
N GLN A 5 18.39 20.71 -14.35
CA GLN A 5 17.42 21.50 -13.58
C GLN A 5 17.45 21.16 -12.09
N ILE A 6 17.64 19.90 -11.75
CA ILE A 6 17.92 19.48 -10.37
C ILE A 6 19.22 20.13 -9.90
N ARG A 7 20.23 20.23 -10.77
CA ARG A 7 21.52 20.89 -10.50
C ARG A 7 21.42 22.38 -10.23
N SER A 8 20.42 23.08 -10.71
CA SER A 8 20.45 24.55 -10.72
C SER A 8 19.71 25.22 -9.57
N ARG A 9 18.91 24.54 -8.74
CA ARG A 9 17.99 25.28 -7.88
C ARG A 9 18.07 25.10 -6.36
N TYR A 10 18.51 24.08 -5.77
CA TYR A 10 18.65 23.95 -4.29
C TYR A 10 19.26 22.59 -3.92
N HIS A 11 20.28 22.61 -3.05
CA HIS A 11 20.83 21.46 -2.33
C HIS A 11 21.77 20.52 -3.08
N MET A 12 22.44 20.97 -4.12
CA MET A 12 23.50 20.22 -4.79
C MET A 12 24.66 19.83 -3.85
N GLU A 13 24.95 20.68 -2.88
CA GLU A 13 26.00 20.40 -1.92
C GLU A 13 25.70 19.14 -1.10
N GLN A 14 24.42 18.94 -0.70
CA GLN A 14 23.98 17.76 0.03
C GLN A 14 24.01 16.49 -0.81
N LEU A 15 23.56 16.57 -2.07
CA LEU A 15 23.59 15.42 -3.00
C LEU A 15 25.01 15.05 -3.45
N THR A 16 26.00 15.89 -3.19
CA THR A 16 27.42 15.62 -3.45
C THR A 16 28.23 15.38 -2.17
N ASP A 17 27.65 15.67 -1.00
CA ASP A 17 28.31 15.39 0.28
C ASP A 17 28.29 13.87 0.55
N LYS A 18 29.48 13.29 0.46
CA LYS A 18 29.69 11.86 0.71
C LYS A 18 29.26 11.42 2.12
N ASN A 19 29.40 12.28 3.12
CA ASN A 19 29.04 11.95 4.49
C ASN A 19 27.52 11.88 4.62
N PHE A 20 26.79 12.80 3.99
CA PHE A 20 25.34 12.78 3.95
C PHE A 20 24.81 11.52 3.21
N ILE A 21 25.34 11.24 2.02
CA ILE A 21 24.98 10.04 1.24
C ILE A 21 25.26 8.78 2.03
N ASN A 22 26.48 8.63 2.59
CA ASN A 22 26.85 7.48 3.38
C ASN A 22 25.97 7.30 4.63
N SER A 23 25.54 8.39 5.26
CA SER A 23 24.64 8.33 6.42
C SER A 23 23.25 7.80 6.02
N LEU A 24 22.70 8.26 4.90
CA LEU A 24 21.41 7.78 4.38
C LEU A 24 21.49 6.29 3.97
N THR A 25 22.50 5.94 3.16
CA THR A 25 22.65 4.57 2.66
C THR A 25 22.94 3.59 3.80
N ASN A 26 23.70 4.01 4.81
CA ASN A 26 23.97 3.20 6.00
C ASN A 26 22.68 3.02 6.84
N ALA A 27 21.87 4.07 7.00
CA ALA A 27 20.61 3.96 7.72
C ALA A 27 19.62 3.04 6.97
N ALA A 28 19.58 3.10 5.63
CA ALA A 28 18.77 2.19 4.83
C ALA A 28 19.23 0.74 4.97
N SER A 29 20.52 0.47 4.72
CA SER A 29 21.04 -0.90 4.61
C SER A 29 21.28 -1.58 5.97
N THR A 30 21.67 -0.83 6.99
CA THR A 30 22.04 -1.39 8.31
C THR A 30 20.90 -1.33 9.31
N ASN A 31 20.14 -0.24 9.30
CA ASN A 31 19.06 -0.01 10.26
C ASN A 31 17.67 -0.26 9.67
N ASP A 32 17.60 -0.69 8.42
CA ASP A 32 16.34 -0.92 7.70
C ASP A 32 15.39 0.29 7.79
N ALA A 33 15.95 1.52 7.68
CA ALA A 33 15.18 2.75 7.77
C ALA A 33 14.37 3.01 6.49
N ILE A 34 13.20 3.64 6.64
CA ILE A 34 12.41 4.19 5.54
C ILE A 34 12.42 5.71 5.65
N PHE A 35 12.80 6.36 4.55
CA PHE A 35 12.77 7.82 4.43
C PHE A 35 11.46 8.25 3.78
N VAL A 36 10.67 9.03 4.49
CA VAL A 36 9.44 9.63 3.97
C VAL A 36 9.69 11.11 3.72
N TRP A 37 9.54 11.52 2.47
CA TRP A 37 9.92 12.86 2.04
C TRP A 37 8.76 13.61 1.40
N ALA A 38 8.58 14.88 1.76
CA ALA A 38 7.57 15.75 1.17
C ALA A 38 7.96 16.18 -0.25
N ALA A 39 7.02 16.16 -1.19
CA ALA A 39 7.28 16.47 -2.61
C ALA A 39 7.64 17.94 -2.86
N GLY A 40 7.22 18.84 -1.95
CA GLY A 40 7.39 20.29 -2.08
C GLY A 40 6.07 21.03 -2.34
N ASN A 41 6.07 22.35 -2.12
CA ASN A 41 4.87 23.18 -2.11
C ASN A 41 4.92 24.33 -3.15
N ASP A 42 5.47 24.07 -4.33
CA ASP A 42 5.74 25.10 -5.34
C ASP A 42 4.84 24.95 -6.58
N SER A 43 3.79 24.11 -6.51
CA SER A 43 2.86 23.81 -7.63
C SER A 43 3.59 23.34 -8.90
N ASN A 44 4.75 22.69 -8.74
CA ASN A 44 5.55 22.20 -9.86
C ASN A 44 5.05 20.83 -10.36
N SER A 45 5.24 20.57 -11.65
CA SER A 45 4.99 19.26 -12.26
C SER A 45 6.01 18.18 -11.86
N GLN A 46 6.99 18.53 -11.04
CA GLN A 46 8.05 17.64 -10.55
C GLN A 46 8.25 17.83 -9.07
N SER A 47 8.50 16.75 -8.37
CA SER A 47 8.89 16.77 -6.97
C SER A 47 10.21 17.49 -6.75
N SER A 48 10.46 17.91 -5.52
CA SER A 48 11.70 18.59 -5.13
C SER A 48 12.94 17.73 -5.39
N ALA A 49 14.11 18.36 -5.50
CA ALA A 49 15.36 17.64 -5.74
C ALA A 49 15.68 16.60 -4.66
N LEU A 50 15.38 16.90 -3.39
CA LEU A 50 15.60 15.97 -2.28
C LEU A 50 14.64 14.78 -2.33
N SER A 51 13.42 14.97 -2.85
CA SER A 51 12.47 13.87 -3.08
C SER A 51 12.92 12.94 -4.20
N ALA A 52 13.85 13.41 -5.07
CA ALA A 52 14.38 12.65 -6.19
C ALA A 52 15.69 11.88 -5.85
N MET A 53 16.11 11.85 -4.60
CA MET A 53 17.36 11.20 -4.18
C MET A 53 17.53 9.75 -4.68
N PRO A 54 16.52 8.86 -4.66
CA PRO A 54 16.69 7.50 -5.14
C PRO A 54 17.09 7.38 -6.62
N LEU A 55 16.82 8.39 -7.44
CA LEU A 55 17.27 8.42 -8.84
C LEU A 55 18.80 8.58 -8.98
N HIS A 56 19.46 9.08 -7.94
CA HIS A 56 20.91 9.34 -7.91
C HIS A 56 21.63 8.42 -6.91
N ILE A 57 20.91 7.87 -5.95
CA ILE A 57 21.38 6.99 -4.88
C ILE A 57 20.55 5.71 -4.92
N PRO A 58 20.90 4.75 -5.80
CA PRO A 58 20.11 3.52 -6.00
C PRO A 58 19.92 2.68 -4.75
N GLU A 59 20.81 2.80 -3.77
CA GLU A 59 20.75 2.11 -2.47
C GLU A 59 19.53 2.54 -1.64
N LEU A 60 18.91 3.67 -1.96
CA LEU A 60 17.67 4.12 -1.33
C LEU A 60 16.41 3.51 -1.95
N ASN A 61 16.53 2.76 -3.06
CA ASN A 61 15.37 2.12 -3.67
C ASN A 61 14.74 1.11 -2.69
N GLY A 62 13.42 1.22 -2.54
CA GLY A 62 12.67 0.42 -1.57
C GLY A 62 12.74 0.92 -0.12
N HIS A 63 13.57 1.94 0.16
CA HIS A 63 13.71 2.59 1.47
C HIS A 63 13.22 4.05 1.47
N PHE A 64 12.59 4.47 0.38
CA PHE A 64 12.21 5.86 0.18
C PHE A 64 10.76 5.99 -0.29
N VAL A 65 10.03 6.95 0.29
CA VAL A 65 8.66 7.29 -0.12
C VAL A 65 8.57 8.79 -0.30
N ASN A 66 8.29 9.24 -1.51
CA ASN A 66 7.94 10.62 -1.81
C ASN A 66 6.44 10.83 -1.59
N VAL A 67 6.02 11.97 -1.02
CA VAL A 67 4.62 12.20 -0.65
C VAL A 67 4.11 13.51 -1.22
N VAL A 68 3.06 13.45 -2.02
CA VAL A 68 2.29 14.60 -2.51
C VAL A 68 1.05 14.83 -1.65
N ALA A 69 0.56 16.07 -1.61
CA ALA A 69 -0.55 16.45 -0.76
C ALA A 69 -1.89 16.38 -1.49
N TRP A 70 -2.86 15.70 -0.89
CA TRP A 70 -4.26 15.67 -1.29
C TRP A 70 -5.07 16.73 -0.55
N ASP A 71 -5.97 17.40 -1.26
CA ASP A 71 -6.96 18.27 -0.66
C ASP A 71 -8.32 17.54 -0.59
N SER A 72 -8.74 17.21 0.63
CA SER A 72 -9.99 16.50 0.88
C SER A 72 -11.25 17.35 0.60
N ALA A 73 -11.11 18.67 0.54
CA ALA A 73 -12.23 19.56 0.26
C ALA A 73 -12.54 19.62 -1.23
N THR A 74 -11.52 19.62 -2.08
CA THR A 74 -11.68 19.64 -3.54
C THR A 74 -11.76 18.26 -4.15
N GLY A 75 -11.19 17.25 -3.49
CA GLY A 75 -11.06 15.90 -4.03
C GLY A 75 -9.99 15.80 -5.13
N GLU A 76 -8.94 16.61 -5.05
CA GLU A 76 -7.85 16.69 -6.02
C GLU A 76 -6.50 16.88 -5.33
N LEU A 77 -5.40 16.90 -6.13
CA LEU A 77 -4.10 17.32 -5.64
C LEU A 77 -4.20 18.73 -5.07
N ALA A 78 -3.63 18.94 -3.88
CA ALA A 78 -3.61 20.27 -3.28
C ALA A 78 -2.92 21.27 -4.22
N TYR A 79 -3.50 22.45 -4.42
CA TYR A 79 -3.06 23.42 -5.42
C TYR A 79 -1.58 23.82 -5.31
N TYR A 80 -1.04 23.79 -4.09
CA TYR A 80 0.36 24.12 -3.82
C TYR A 80 1.29 22.91 -3.99
N SER A 81 0.74 21.68 -3.94
CA SER A 81 1.59 20.47 -3.97
C SER A 81 2.35 20.35 -5.28
N ASN A 82 3.62 20.04 -5.18
CA ASN A 82 4.33 19.50 -6.32
C ASN A 82 3.73 18.15 -6.69
N GLN A 83 3.78 17.79 -7.99
CA GLN A 83 3.40 16.48 -8.49
C GLN A 83 4.51 15.45 -8.25
N CYS A 84 4.20 14.17 -8.34
CA CYS A 84 5.19 13.09 -8.28
C CYS A 84 6.24 13.21 -9.40
N GLY A 85 5.83 13.51 -10.63
CA GLY A 85 6.70 13.63 -11.78
C GLY A 85 7.56 12.38 -12.00
N ILE A 86 8.87 12.58 -12.18
CA ILE A 86 9.82 11.47 -12.40
C ILE A 86 9.97 10.53 -11.21
N THR A 87 9.49 10.92 -10.02
CA THR A 87 9.55 10.10 -8.79
C THR A 87 8.36 9.17 -8.63
N LYS A 88 7.46 9.11 -9.60
CA LYS A 88 6.17 8.39 -9.54
C LYS A 88 6.26 6.94 -9.07
N ASN A 89 7.36 6.25 -9.36
CA ASN A 89 7.55 4.84 -8.99
C ASN A 89 7.81 4.61 -7.49
N TYR A 90 8.07 5.67 -6.71
CA TYR A 90 8.20 5.62 -5.25
C TYR A 90 7.47 6.81 -4.59
N CYS A 91 6.41 7.26 -5.23
CA CYS A 91 5.57 8.37 -4.79
C CYS A 91 4.16 7.89 -4.43
N ILE A 92 3.61 8.47 -3.37
CA ILE A 92 2.24 8.20 -2.89
C ILE A 92 1.56 9.51 -2.50
N THR A 93 0.25 9.51 -2.54
CA THR A 93 -0.58 10.65 -2.16
C THR A 93 -1.13 10.45 -0.73
N ALA A 94 -1.13 11.50 0.08
CA ALA A 94 -1.77 11.49 1.40
C ALA A 94 -2.42 12.86 1.70
N PRO A 95 -3.42 12.93 2.59
CA PRO A 95 -4.03 14.21 2.99
C PRO A 95 -2.98 15.20 3.47
N GLY A 96 -3.03 16.44 2.96
CA GLY A 96 -2.07 17.48 3.33
C GLY A 96 -2.69 18.88 3.41
N SER A 97 -4.00 19.01 3.09
CA SER A 97 -4.74 20.27 3.22
C SER A 97 -5.81 20.17 4.28
N ASN A 98 -6.16 21.31 4.84
CA ASN A 98 -7.16 21.45 5.90
C ASN A 98 -6.85 20.59 7.14
N ILE A 99 -5.59 20.44 7.47
CA ILE A 99 -5.14 19.68 8.64
C ILE A 99 -5.34 20.55 9.89
N ASN A 100 -6.17 20.07 10.82
CA ASN A 100 -6.33 20.72 12.11
C ASN A 100 -5.08 20.44 12.96
N ALA A 101 -4.36 21.49 13.34
CA ALA A 101 -3.23 21.43 14.25
C ALA A 101 -3.70 21.58 15.71
N PRO A 102 -3.84 20.49 16.49
CA PRO A 102 -4.47 20.56 17.82
C PRO A 102 -3.73 21.47 18.80
N ALA A 103 -2.42 21.66 18.60
CA ALA A 103 -1.60 22.49 19.48
C ALA A 103 -1.87 24.00 19.34
N THR A 104 -2.23 24.47 18.14
CA THR A 104 -2.46 25.91 17.84
C THR A 104 -3.91 26.20 17.50
N ASN A 105 -4.73 25.16 17.28
CA ASN A 105 -6.11 25.29 16.79
C ASN A 105 -6.20 25.95 15.39
N GLU A 106 -5.10 25.90 14.63
CA GLU A 106 -4.99 26.44 13.29
C GLU A 106 -5.24 25.36 12.24
N ILE A 107 -5.75 25.76 11.08
CA ILE A 107 -5.83 24.91 9.90
C ILE A 107 -4.56 25.16 9.09
N ILE A 108 -3.85 24.10 8.79
CA ILE A 108 -2.55 24.13 8.13
C ILE A 108 -2.54 23.27 6.87
N ASP A 109 -1.73 23.70 5.90
CA ASP A 109 -1.59 23.08 4.61
C ASP A 109 -0.11 22.81 4.29
N GLY A 110 0.16 21.72 3.60
CA GLY A 110 1.52 21.42 3.12
C GLY A 110 1.78 19.94 2.89
N THR A 111 2.64 19.61 1.94
CA THR A 111 3.19 18.26 1.78
C THR A 111 3.94 17.80 3.04
N SER A 112 4.43 18.76 3.86
CA SER A 112 5.04 18.50 5.17
C SER A 112 4.07 17.91 6.21
N PHE A 113 2.76 18.01 5.97
CA PHE A 113 1.72 17.38 6.80
C PHE A 113 1.22 16.05 6.21
N ALA A 114 1.34 15.87 4.89
CA ALA A 114 1.07 14.61 4.24
C ALA A 114 2.13 13.53 4.57
N ALA A 115 3.41 13.92 4.58
CA ALA A 115 4.51 12.99 4.86
C ALA A 115 4.42 12.30 6.24
N PRO A 116 4.12 12.97 7.37
CA PRO A 116 3.97 12.30 8.65
C PRO A 116 2.77 11.34 8.72
N ILE A 117 1.72 11.55 7.92
CA ILE A 117 0.61 10.57 7.82
C ILE A 117 1.10 9.27 7.22
N VAL A 118 1.92 9.33 6.16
CA VAL A 118 2.57 8.14 5.58
C VAL A 118 3.54 7.50 6.58
N SER A 119 4.31 8.31 7.31
CA SER A 119 5.21 7.81 8.36
C SER A 119 4.45 7.07 9.47
N ALA A 120 3.30 7.60 9.88
CA ALA A 120 2.43 6.94 10.86
C ALA A 120 1.86 5.62 10.33
N ALA A 121 1.45 5.57 9.05
CA ALA A 121 0.98 4.34 8.42
C ALA A 121 2.09 3.27 8.38
N ILE A 122 3.33 3.64 8.05
CA ILE A 122 4.51 2.76 8.12
C ILE A 122 4.72 2.23 9.54
N ALA A 123 4.62 3.10 10.55
CA ALA A 123 4.79 2.70 11.95
C ALA A 123 3.73 1.68 12.38
N VAL A 124 2.46 1.88 12.00
CA VAL A 124 1.36 0.93 12.27
C VAL A 124 1.62 -0.42 11.61
N ILE A 125 2.06 -0.45 10.34
CA ILE A 125 2.38 -1.70 9.64
C ILE A 125 3.56 -2.40 10.31
N ARG A 126 4.60 -1.66 10.70
CA ARG A 126 5.79 -2.20 11.36
C ARG A 126 5.47 -2.77 12.75
N GLU A 127 4.57 -2.13 13.50
CA GLU A 127 4.08 -2.65 14.76
C GLU A 127 3.26 -3.94 14.58
N ALA A 128 2.35 -3.95 13.60
CA ALA A 128 1.51 -5.12 13.32
C ALA A 128 2.32 -6.32 12.76
N PHE A 129 3.37 -6.04 11.99
CA PHE A 129 4.18 -7.05 11.29
C PHE A 129 5.69 -6.75 11.46
N PRO A 130 6.25 -6.91 12.67
CA PRO A 130 7.62 -6.46 13.01
C PRO A 130 8.74 -7.20 12.26
N TYR A 131 8.43 -8.30 11.59
CA TYR A 131 9.36 -9.08 10.78
C TYR A 131 9.44 -8.63 9.32
N MET A 132 8.60 -7.68 8.89
CA MET A 132 8.66 -7.12 7.54
C MET A 132 9.85 -6.19 7.39
N GLN A 133 10.59 -6.36 6.30
CA GLN A 133 11.65 -5.45 5.90
C GLN A 133 11.07 -4.16 5.32
N SER A 134 11.83 -3.07 5.35
CA SER A 134 11.44 -1.77 4.79
C SER A 134 10.98 -1.85 3.34
N THR A 135 11.70 -2.60 2.52
CA THR A 135 11.37 -2.82 1.10
C THR A 135 10.02 -3.52 0.91
N GLN A 136 9.64 -4.41 1.83
CA GLN A 136 8.33 -5.06 1.82
C GLN A 136 7.22 -4.09 2.26
N ILE A 137 7.49 -3.25 3.27
CA ILE A 137 6.53 -2.25 3.77
C ILE A 137 6.24 -1.21 2.70
N THR A 138 7.27 -0.66 2.04
CA THR A 138 7.09 0.32 0.97
C THR A 138 6.34 -0.27 -0.23
N SER A 139 6.72 -1.49 -0.65
CA SER A 139 6.02 -2.21 -1.72
C SER A 139 4.54 -2.45 -1.38
N LEU A 140 4.26 -2.84 -0.13
CA LEU A 140 2.90 -3.04 0.35
C LEU A 140 2.08 -1.76 0.30
N LEU A 141 2.64 -0.62 0.74
CA LEU A 141 1.96 0.68 0.67
C LEU A 141 1.62 1.06 -0.76
N PHE A 142 2.54 0.86 -1.69
CA PHE A 142 2.34 1.17 -3.10
C PHE A 142 1.32 0.25 -3.77
N GLU A 143 1.38 -1.06 -3.52
CA GLU A 143 0.43 -2.04 -4.06
C GLU A 143 -0.99 -1.83 -3.54
N THR A 144 -1.12 -1.42 -2.29
CA THR A 144 -2.43 -1.24 -1.65
C THR A 144 -2.98 0.16 -1.77
N ALA A 145 -2.22 1.12 -2.29
CA ALA A 145 -2.71 2.48 -2.55
C ALA A 145 -3.98 2.42 -3.42
N ARG A 146 -4.90 3.33 -3.14
CA ARG A 146 -6.11 3.47 -3.95
C ARG A 146 -5.79 4.30 -5.19
N ASP A 147 -5.90 3.67 -6.35
CA ASP A 147 -5.69 4.33 -7.64
C ASP A 147 -6.59 5.56 -7.79
N ILE A 148 -5.99 6.70 -8.11
CA ILE A 148 -6.64 7.98 -8.34
C ILE A 148 -5.95 8.68 -9.51
N GLY A 149 -6.70 9.48 -10.28
CA GLY A 149 -6.19 10.12 -11.49
C GLY A 149 -6.20 9.20 -12.69
N ALA A 150 -5.10 9.10 -13.40
CA ALA A 150 -4.98 8.17 -14.53
C ALA A 150 -4.78 6.74 -14.01
N VAL A 151 -5.30 5.75 -14.74
CA VAL A 151 -5.23 4.34 -14.33
C VAL A 151 -3.79 3.89 -14.16
N GLY A 152 -3.47 3.35 -13.00
CA GLY A 152 -2.15 2.86 -12.63
C GLY A 152 -1.24 3.97 -12.09
N ILE A 153 0.08 3.79 -12.22
CA ILE A 153 1.06 4.75 -11.71
C ILE A 153 1.14 5.96 -12.63
N ASP A 154 0.82 7.15 -12.13
CA ASP A 154 0.83 8.38 -12.91
C ASP A 154 1.78 9.46 -12.35
N GLU A 155 2.01 10.52 -13.12
CA GLU A 155 2.97 11.59 -12.77
C GLU A 155 2.40 12.60 -11.76
N ILE A 156 1.10 12.60 -11.50
CA ILE A 156 0.48 13.52 -10.54
C ILE A 156 0.45 12.88 -9.16
N TYR A 157 -0.10 11.67 -9.05
CA TYR A 157 -0.44 11.02 -7.80
C TYR A 157 0.47 9.82 -7.44
N GLY A 158 1.40 9.43 -8.33
CA GLY A 158 2.25 8.26 -8.15
C GLY A 158 1.45 6.96 -8.14
N HIS A 159 1.55 6.20 -7.05
CA HIS A 159 0.77 4.97 -6.84
C HIS A 159 -0.69 5.24 -6.41
N GLY A 160 -1.05 6.50 -6.18
CA GLY A 160 -2.38 6.90 -5.72
C GLY A 160 -2.45 7.22 -4.23
N MET A 161 -3.67 7.23 -3.68
CA MET A 161 -3.95 7.60 -2.29
C MET A 161 -3.57 6.49 -1.32
N LEU A 162 -2.84 6.84 -0.27
CA LEU A 162 -2.56 5.96 0.87
C LEU A 162 -3.86 5.32 1.40
N ASP A 163 -3.87 3.99 1.47
CA ASP A 163 -4.98 3.21 2.02
C ASP A 163 -4.47 2.23 3.08
N LEU A 164 -4.41 2.70 4.32
CA LEU A 164 -3.93 1.89 5.44
C LEU A 164 -4.88 0.72 5.74
N GLU A 165 -6.18 0.87 5.49
CA GLU A 165 -7.13 -0.23 5.68
C GLU A 165 -6.81 -1.39 4.74
N ARG A 166 -6.56 -1.12 3.46
CA ARG A 166 -6.13 -2.15 2.50
C ARG A 166 -4.75 -2.70 2.85
N ALA A 167 -3.81 -1.86 3.26
CA ALA A 167 -2.47 -2.29 3.64
C ALA A 167 -2.44 -3.22 4.86
N THR A 168 -3.41 -3.13 5.76
CA THR A 168 -3.52 -4.01 6.94
C THR A 168 -4.34 -5.28 6.69
N ARG A 169 -5.00 -5.41 5.53
CA ARG A 169 -5.70 -6.63 5.10
C ARG A 169 -4.76 -7.60 4.37
N PRO A 170 -5.12 -8.88 4.23
CA PRO A 170 -4.35 -9.82 3.41
C PRO A 170 -4.26 -9.36 1.95
N VAL A 171 -3.07 -9.50 1.35
CA VAL A 171 -2.79 -9.13 -0.03
C VAL A 171 -2.32 -10.35 -0.82
N GLY A 172 -2.89 -10.51 -2.02
CA GLY A 172 -2.51 -11.57 -2.96
C GLY A 172 -2.99 -12.95 -2.55
N THR A 173 -2.13 -13.96 -2.70
CA THR A 173 -2.50 -15.36 -2.43
C THR A 173 -2.41 -15.69 -0.96
N GLU A 174 -3.49 -16.22 -0.42
CA GLU A 174 -3.57 -16.70 0.96
C GLU A 174 -3.09 -18.16 1.02
N LEU A 175 -2.09 -18.43 1.85
CA LEU A 175 -1.45 -19.73 1.99
C LEU A 175 -1.60 -20.25 3.44
N VAL A 176 -2.06 -21.48 3.58
CA VAL A 176 -2.13 -22.17 4.88
C VAL A 176 -0.88 -23.03 5.03
N PRO A 177 0.01 -22.75 5.99
CA PRO A 177 1.17 -23.59 6.26
C PRO A 177 0.72 -24.92 6.91
N LEU A 178 1.34 -26.01 6.46
CA LEU A 178 1.12 -27.35 6.99
C LEU A 178 2.30 -27.78 7.88
N SER A 179 2.04 -28.72 8.78
CA SER A 179 3.05 -29.23 9.73
C SER A 179 4.26 -29.90 9.07
N ASN A 180 4.14 -30.32 7.82
CA ASN A 180 5.24 -30.91 7.03
C ASN A 180 6.09 -29.86 6.30
N GLY A 181 5.88 -28.55 6.54
CA GLY A 181 6.60 -27.46 5.91
C GLY A 181 6.10 -27.08 4.50
N THR A 182 5.06 -27.73 3.99
CA THR A 182 4.40 -27.33 2.74
C THR A 182 3.29 -26.30 2.99
N THR A 183 2.82 -25.65 1.94
CA THR A 183 1.68 -24.73 2.02
C THR A 183 0.58 -25.17 1.05
N ILE A 184 -0.67 -24.85 1.40
CA ILE A 184 -1.82 -24.99 0.51
C ILE A 184 -2.49 -23.64 0.31
N THR A 185 -2.96 -23.38 -0.90
CA THR A 185 -3.71 -22.15 -1.18
C THR A 185 -5.08 -22.21 -0.52
N LEU A 186 -5.42 -21.17 0.23
CA LEU A 186 -6.74 -21.02 0.82
C LEU A 186 -7.75 -20.68 -0.30
N ARG A 187 -8.68 -21.56 -0.54
CA ARG A 187 -9.78 -21.37 -1.49
C ARG A 187 -11.10 -21.65 -0.82
N ALA A 188 -12.14 -20.91 -1.18
CA ALA A 188 -13.49 -21.21 -0.71
C ALA A 188 -13.90 -22.63 -1.10
N ALA A 189 -14.18 -23.46 -0.10
CA ALA A 189 -14.63 -24.82 -0.31
C ALA A 189 -16.14 -24.85 -0.56
N HIS A 190 -16.55 -25.42 -1.72
CA HIS A 190 -17.96 -25.66 -2.01
C HIS A 190 -18.35 -27.05 -1.50
N MET A 191 -19.23 -27.12 -0.50
CA MET A 191 -19.59 -28.34 0.17
C MET A 191 -21.12 -28.58 0.15
N PRO A 192 -21.58 -29.84 0.18
CA PRO A 192 -23.00 -30.16 0.41
C PRO A 192 -23.48 -29.52 1.72
N GLY A 193 -24.74 -29.06 1.73
CA GLY A 193 -25.30 -28.28 2.85
C GLY A 193 -25.15 -28.95 4.23
N ALA A 194 -25.41 -30.25 4.35
CA ALA A 194 -25.28 -30.98 5.61
C ALA A 194 -23.83 -31.01 6.14
N THR A 195 -22.84 -31.22 5.23
CA THR A 195 -21.41 -31.21 5.59
C THR A 195 -20.95 -29.81 5.96
N ALA A 196 -21.36 -28.79 5.20
CA ALA A 196 -21.06 -27.40 5.47
C ALA A 196 -21.60 -26.97 6.86
N GLN A 197 -22.85 -27.32 7.20
CA GLN A 197 -23.45 -27.01 8.49
C GLN A 197 -22.70 -27.69 9.66
N LYS A 198 -22.30 -28.95 9.50
CA LYS A 198 -21.56 -29.68 10.53
C LYS A 198 -20.17 -29.08 10.79
N ILE A 199 -19.48 -28.58 9.75
CA ILE A 199 -18.17 -27.93 9.90
C ILE A 199 -18.37 -26.54 10.49
N LYS A 200 -19.36 -25.78 10.01
CA LYS A 200 -19.66 -24.44 10.53
C LYS A 200 -20.00 -24.42 12.00
N SER A 201 -20.68 -25.45 12.49
CA SER A 201 -21.01 -25.60 13.92
C SER A 201 -19.79 -25.75 14.84
N LYS A 202 -18.63 -26.18 14.30
CA LYS A 202 -17.37 -26.32 15.05
C LYS A 202 -16.58 -25.04 15.23
N ASN A 203 -16.93 -24.00 14.51
CA ASN A 203 -16.29 -22.67 14.58
C ASN A 203 -14.74 -22.72 14.58
N LEU A 204 -14.19 -23.49 13.64
CA LEU A 204 -12.75 -23.72 13.57
C LEU A 204 -12.03 -22.46 13.07
N LYS A 205 -11.04 -22.03 13.84
CA LYS A 205 -10.12 -20.93 13.46
C LYS A 205 -8.79 -21.51 13.00
N PHE A 206 -8.17 -20.87 12.01
CA PHE A 206 -6.84 -21.24 11.55
C PHE A 206 -6.08 -19.98 11.10
N ALA A 207 -4.75 -20.08 11.09
CA ALA A 207 -3.89 -19.03 10.58
C ALA A 207 -3.54 -19.30 9.12
N PHE A 208 -3.37 -18.25 8.35
CA PHE A 208 -2.82 -18.28 7.00
C PHE A 208 -1.83 -17.13 6.82
N VAL A 209 -1.00 -17.20 5.79
CA VAL A 209 -0.09 -16.13 5.41
C VAL A 209 -0.47 -15.60 4.02
N ASP A 210 -0.28 -14.32 3.82
CA ASP A 210 -0.48 -13.66 2.54
C ASP A 210 0.80 -13.65 1.68
N SER A 211 0.75 -12.99 0.52
CA SER A 211 1.90 -12.90 -0.40
C SER A 211 3.13 -12.19 0.18
N TYR A 212 2.96 -11.41 1.24
CA TYR A 212 4.03 -10.76 2.00
C TYR A 212 4.52 -11.59 3.19
N GLY A 213 4.00 -12.81 3.38
CA GLY A 213 4.30 -13.66 4.53
C GLY A 213 3.68 -13.18 5.84
N ARG A 214 2.70 -12.27 5.80
CA ARG A 214 2.02 -11.73 6.97
C ARG A 214 0.98 -12.73 7.47
N ALA A 215 0.99 -13.02 8.77
CA ALA A 215 0.09 -13.98 9.37
C ALA A 215 -1.25 -13.33 9.75
N PHE A 216 -2.34 -13.98 9.34
CA PHE A 216 -3.71 -13.59 9.65
C PHE A 216 -4.48 -14.77 10.21
N ASN A 217 -5.49 -14.47 11.03
CA ASN A 217 -6.42 -15.47 11.53
C ASN A 217 -7.76 -15.36 10.78
N THR A 218 -8.31 -16.49 10.38
CA THR A 218 -9.65 -16.56 9.79
C THR A 218 -10.45 -17.68 10.41
N ASN A 219 -11.77 -17.59 10.24
CA ASN A 219 -12.68 -18.65 10.61
C ASN A 219 -12.98 -19.52 9.38
N MET A 220 -12.93 -20.83 9.53
CA MET A 220 -13.28 -21.74 8.44
C MET A 220 -14.70 -21.49 7.89
N ASN A 221 -15.59 -20.93 8.70
CA ASN A 221 -16.95 -20.59 8.29
C ASN A 221 -17.01 -19.58 7.16
N ASP A 222 -16.05 -18.65 7.10
CA ASP A 222 -15.99 -17.58 6.10
C ASP A 222 -15.55 -18.13 4.75
N ASN A 223 -14.86 -19.27 4.75
CA ASN A 223 -14.30 -19.93 3.58
C ASN A 223 -15.15 -21.13 3.07
N ILE A 224 -16.29 -21.43 3.71
CA ILE A 224 -17.19 -22.50 3.29
C ILE A 224 -18.40 -21.92 2.59
N ARG A 225 -18.59 -22.29 1.31
CA ARG A 225 -19.78 -21.99 0.52
C ARG A 225 -20.65 -23.23 0.38
N ILE A 226 -21.94 -23.08 0.58
CA ILE A 226 -22.90 -24.15 0.39
C ILE A 226 -23.13 -24.29 -1.12
N LYS A 227 -22.87 -25.49 -1.66
CA LYS A 227 -23.24 -25.82 -3.02
C LYS A 227 -24.76 -26.06 -3.00
N ASN A 228 -25.56 -25.07 -3.39
CA ASN A 228 -26.95 -25.30 -3.70
C ASN A 228 -26.99 -26.21 -4.95
N ARG A 229 -27.33 -27.47 -4.77
CA ARG A 229 -27.87 -28.26 -5.86
C ARG A 229 -29.22 -27.64 -6.20
N GLY A 230 -29.25 -26.77 -7.20
CA GLY A 230 -30.47 -26.53 -7.91
C GLY A 230 -30.93 -27.90 -8.39
N ILE A 231 -31.98 -28.44 -7.81
CA ILE A 231 -32.75 -29.52 -8.44
C ILE A 231 -33.28 -28.83 -9.67
N GLY A 232 -32.62 -29.08 -10.81
CA GLY A 232 -33.14 -28.63 -12.10
C GLY A 232 -34.47 -29.31 -12.36
N LEU A 233 -35.54 -28.64 -11.95
CA LEU A 233 -36.91 -29.00 -12.34
C LEU A 233 -37.12 -28.88 -13.87
N GLU A 234 -36.14 -28.39 -14.61
CA GLU A 234 -36.14 -28.34 -16.06
C GLU A 234 -36.01 -29.72 -16.73
N ARG A 235 -35.49 -30.74 -16.05
CA ARG A 235 -35.42 -32.11 -16.59
C ARG A 235 -36.70 -32.90 -16.47
N LEU A 236 -37.72 -32.41 -15.78
CA LEU A 236 -39.04 -33.09 -15.64
C LEU A 236 -40.09 -32.50 -16.61
N ARG A 237 -39.70 -31.54 -17.45
CA ARG A 237 -40.64 -30.94 -18.41
C ARG A 237 -40.58 -31.52 -19.83
N ASP A 238 -39.53 -32.29 -20.16
CA ASP A 238 -39.35 -32.85 -21.51
C ASP A 238 -39.82 -34.30 -21.70
N ASP A 239 -40.41 -34.91 -20.66
CA ASP A 239 -40.94 -36.28 -20.74
C ASP A 239 -42.49 -36.35 -20.82
N SER A 240 -43.13 -35.27 -21.27
CA SER A 240 -44.57 -35.28 -21.53
C SER A 240 -44.98 -35.67 -22.97
N SER A 241 -44.11 -36.42 -23.67
CA SER A 241 -44.41 -36.94 -25.02
C SER A 241 -44.66 -38.46 -25.06
N LEU A 242 -45.00 -39.04 -23.89
CA LEU A 242 -45.44 -40.46 -23.82
C LEU A 242 -46.73 -40.57 -23.02
N PHE A 243 -47.85 -40.03 -23.64
CA PHE A 243 -49.23 -40.58 -23.49
C PHE A 243 -50.06 -40.08 -24.63
#